data_31f70000e8f5ef1c1d6244dee421c4d7
#
_entry.id   31f70000e8f5ef1c1d6244dee421c4d7
#
_cell.length_a   1.000
_cell.length_b   1.000
_cell.length_c   1.000
_cell.angle_alpha   90.00
_cell.angle_beta   90.00
_cell.angle_gamma   90.00
#
_symmetry.space_group_name_H-M   'P 1'
#
loop_
_entity.id
_entity.type
_entity.pdbx_description
1 polymer ?
#
loop_
_entity_poly.entity_id
_entity_poly.type
_entity_poly.pdbx_seq_one_letter_code
_entity_poly.pdbx_strand_id
1 'polypeptide(L)'
;MKLAELFPAGGKGVIATASAEGVVNTAIYARPHVIDDETLAWGMTDGRSYANLKENPHAAYLYMAPVSGFSGWRLTLELKEIEDGGDLLTAIRKSTREIVSPEAGAMVRHVGYFRVTEVRPLI
;
A
#
# COMPACT_ATOMS: atom_id res chain seq x y z
N MET A 1 -17.34 7.86 4.09
CA MET A 1 -16.25 7.79 5.08
C MET A 1 -14.97 8.27 4.44
N LYS A 2 -14.23 9.13 5.12
CA LYS A 2 -13.01 9.69 4.55
C LYS A 2 -11.83 8.76 4.76
N LEU A 3 -11.09 8.47 3.69
CA LEU A 3 -9.94 7.57 3.75
C LEU A 3 -8.90 8.00 4.79
N ALA A 4 -8.70 9.30 4.96
CA ALA A 4 -7.73 9.82 5.92
C ALA A 4 -8.01 9.41 7.37
N GLU A 5 -9.24 9.00 7.68
CA GLU A 5 -9.65 8.62 9.03
C GLU A 5 -9.49 7.13 9.32
N LEU A 6 -9.12 6.33 8.32
CA LEU A 6 -9.09 4.87 8.45
C LEU A 6 -7.79 4.30 9.01
N PHE A 7 -6.69 5.06 8.96
CA PHE A 7 -5.36 4.51 9.18
C PHE A 7 -4.62 5.19 10.33
N PRO A 8 -5.01 4.92 11.60
CA PRO A 8 -4.25 5.46 12.72
C PRO A 8 -2.80 4.99 12.70
N ALA A 9 -1.89 5.82 13.18
CA ALA A 9 -0.47 5.49 13.21
C ALA A 9 -0.20 4.27 14.10
N GLY A 10 0.80 3.50 13.76
CA GLY A 10 1.24 2.34 14.55
C GLY A 10 0.57 1.03 14.22
N GLY A 11 -0.42 1.03 13.32
CA GLY A 11 -1.04 -0.20 12.86
C GLY A 11 -0.18 -0.96 11.87
N LYS A 12 -0.68 -2.12 11.44
CA LYS A 12 0.01 -3.00 10.48
C LYS A 12 -0.89 -3.28 9.29
N GLY A 13 -0.29 -3.28 8.11
CA GLY A 13 -1.02 -3.54 6.88
C GLY A 13 -0.40 -4.64 6.04
N VAL A 14 -1.26 -5.29 5.27
CA VAL A 14 -0.88 -6.34 4.33
C VAL A 14 -1.57 -6.05 3.01
N ILE A 15 -0.78 -5.99 1.93
CA ILE A 15 -1.32 -5.94 0.59
C ILE A 15 -1.34 -7.35 0.00
N ALA A 16 -2.43 -7.67 -0.69
CA ALA A 16 -2.57 -8.90 -1.45
C ALA A 16 -2.65 -8.55 -2.93
N THR A 17 -1.87 -9.24 -3.74
CA THR A 17 -1.83 -9.07 -5.20
C THR A 17 -1.87 -10.43 -5.86
N ALA A 18 -2.10 -10.46 -7.17
CA ALA A 18 -2.10 -11.71 -7.92
C ALA A 18 -1.43 -11.50 -9.28
N SER A 19 -0.84 -12.57 -9.80
CA SER A 19 -0.30 -12.58 -11.15
C SER A 19 -1.43 -12.65 -12.19
N ALA A 20 -1.08 -12.60 -13.47
CA ALA A 20 -2.05 -12.78 -14.56
C ALA A 20 -2.73 -14.15 -14.50
N GLU A 21 -2.04 -15.17 -13.97
CA GLU A 21 -2.60 -16.52 -13.81
C GLU A 21 -3.37 -16.71 -12.51
N GLY A 22 -3.50 -15.67 -11.69
CA GLY A 22 -4.23 -15.74 -10.43
C GLY A 22 -3.42 -16.30 -9.26
N VAL A 23 -2.11 -16.39 -9.36
CA VAL A 23 -1.27 -16.79 -8.22
C VAL A 23 -1.13 -15.62 -7.27
N VAL A 24 -1.60 -15.83 -6.04
CA VAL A 24 -1.69 -14.76 -5.04
C VAL A 24 -0.40 -14.60 -4.23
N ASN A 25 -0.17 -13.38 -3.75
CA ASN A 25 0.96 -13.04 -2.92
C ASN A 25 0.52 -12.02 -1.87
N THR A 26 1.08 -12.10 -0.68
CA THR A 26 0.87 -11.08 0.36
C THR A 26 2.21 -10.49 0.79
N ALA A 27 2.17 -9.22 1.18
CA ALA A 27 3.35 -8.53 1.68
C ALA A 27 2.94 -7.51 2.74
N ILE A 28 3.82 -7.29 3.71
CA ILE A 28 3.60 -6.21 4.68
C ILE A 28 3.77 -4.89 3.94
N TYR A 29 2.74 -4.05 3.99
CA TYR A 29 2.79 -2.69 3.47
C TYR A 29 2.43 -1.73 4.58
N ALA A 30 3.21 -0.68 4.70
CA ALA A 30 3.00 0.35 5.70
C ALA A 30 1.66 1.07 5.46
N ARG A 31 1.31 1.92 6.42
CA ARG A 31 0.14 2.80 6.29
C ARG A 31 0.23 3.57 4.96
N PRO A 32 -0.86 3.62 4.18
CA PRO A 32 -0.83 4.30 2.88
C PRO A 32 -0.70 5.82 3.01
N HIS A 33 -0.26 6.44 1.94
CA HIS A 33 -0.37 7.88 1.75
C HIS A 33 -1.74 8.16 1.16
N VAL A 34 -2.54 8.96 1.86
CA VAL A 34 -3.89 9.31 1.39
C VAL A 34 -3.76 10.50 0.45
N ILE A 35 -4.06 10.29 -0.83
CA ILE A 35 -3.96 11.33 -1.86
C ILE A 35 -5.24 12.18 -1.86
N ASP A 36 -6.40 11.51 -1.88
CA ASP A 36 -7.72 12.12 -1.76
C ASP A 36 -8.71 11.08 -1.21
N ASP A 37 -10.02 11.37 -1.23
CA ASP A 37 -11.02 10.48 -0.65
C ASP A 37 -11.24 9.18 -1.44
N GLU A 38 -10.59 9.00 -2.58
CA GLU A 38 -10.71 7.80 -3.40
C GLU A 38 -9.37 7.12 -3.70
N THR A 39 -8.25 7.79 -3.41
CA THR A 39 -6.93 7.37 -3.89
C THR A 39 -5.93 7.22 -2.76
N LEU A 40 -5.26 6.08 -2.74
CA LEU A 40 -4.15 5.77 -1.84
C LEU A 40 -2.88 5.53 -2.64
N ALA A 41 -1.74 5.77 -2.02
CA ALA A 41 -0.44 5.49 -2.64
C ALA A 41 0.51 4.81 -1.68
N TRP A 42 1.34 3.93 -2.22
CA TRP A 42 2.42 3.28 -1.49
C TRP A 42 3.71 3.31 -2.28
N GLY A 43 4.83 3.43 -1.58
CA GLY A 43 6.13 3.12 -2.15
C GLY A 43 6.27 1.62 -2.38
N MET A 44 6.94 1.24 -3.47
CA MET A 44 7.14 -0.15 -3.82
C MET A 44 8.59 -0.42 -4.22
N THR A 45 9.04 -1.62 -3.90
CA THR A 45 10.33 -2.15 -4.37
C THR A 45 10.11 -2.92 -5.67
N ASP A 46 11.18 -3.49 -6.24
CA ASP A 46 11.10 -4.36 -7.42
C ASP A 46 10.67 -5.80 -7.07
N GLY A 47 9.91 -5.97 -6.01
CA GLY A 47 9.50 -7.28 -5.52
C GLY A 47 8.30 -7.88 -6.25
N ARG A 48 7.74 -8.92 -5.63
CA ARG A 48 6.65 -9.69 -6.24
C ARG A 48 5.35 -8.89 -6.35
N SER A 49 5.05 -8.05 -5.37
CA SER A 49 3.85 -7.20 -5.45
C SER A 49 3.90 -6.28 -6.67
N TYR A 50 5.05 -5.65 -6.90
CA TYR A 50 5.26 -4.81 -8.06
C TYR A 50 5.11 -5.59 -9.37
N ALA A 51 5.75 -6.77 -9.45
CA ALA A 51 5.65 -7.64 -10.64
C ALA A 51 4.20 -8.04 -10.91
N ASN A 52 3.45 -8.43 -9.87
CA ASN A 52 2.05 -8.80 -10.01
C ASN A 52 1.19 -7.62 -10.50
N LEU A 53 1.39 -6.44 -9.92
CA LEU A 53 0.59 -5.25 -10.27
C LEU A 53 0.81 -4.77 -11.69
N LYS A 54 1.97 -5.04 -12.29
CA LYS A 54 2.19 -4.75 -13.71
C LYS A 54 1.38 -5.66 -14.63
N GLU A 55 0.96 -6.83 -14.16
CA GLU A 55 0.16 -7.78 -14.92
C GLU A 55 -1.33 -7.72 -14.58
N ASN A 56 -1.66 -7.41 -13.32
CA ASN A 56 -3.02 -7.48 -12.80
C ASN A 56 -3.25 -6.30 -11.86
N PRO A 57 -4.14 -5.37 -12.21
CA PRO A 57 -4.34 -4.15 -11.41
C PRO A 57 -5.16 -4.36 -10.14
N HIS A 58 -5.73 -5.54 -9.93
CA HIS A 58 -6.56 -5.81 -8.76
C HIS A 58 -5.72 -6.17 -7.54
N ALA A 59 -6.05 -5.53 -6.41
CA ALA A 59 -5.37 -5.77 -5.15
C ALA A 59 -6.35 -5.63 -3.98
N ALA A 60 -5.93 -6.07 -2.83
CA ALA A 60 -6.66 -5.86 -1.59
C ALA A 60 -5.68 -5.45 -0.49
N TYR A 61 -6.16 -4.64 0.45
CA TYR A 61 -5.34 -4.20 1.56
C TYR A 61 -6.09 -4.41 2.87
N LEU A 62 -5.40 -4.99 3.84
CA LEU A 62 -5.93 -5.21 5.17
C LEU A 62 -5.12 -4.37 6.14
N TYR A 63 -5.80 -3.52 6.92
CA TYR A 63 -5.13 -2.68 7.90
C TYR A 63 -5.66 -2.99 9.30
N MET A 64 -4.75 -3.36 10.19
CA MET A 64 -5.06 -3.62 11.61
C MET A 64 -4.62 -2.43 12.43
N ALA A 65 -5.58 -1.82 13.15
CA ALA A 65 -5.29 -0.71 14.05
C ALA A 65 -4.43 -1.20 15.24
N PRO A 66 -3.62 -0.29 15.86
CA PRO A 66 -2.71 -0.68 16.94
C PRO A 66 -3.43 -0.76 18.30
N VAL A 67 -4.48 -1.55 18.36
CA VAL A 67 -5.30 -1.76 19.56
C VAL A 67 -5.53 -3.25 19.75
N SER A 68 -5.96 -3.67 20.94
CA SER A 68 -6.30 -5.08 21.17
C SER A 68 -7.59 -5.43 20.43
N GLY A 69 -7.73 -6.72 20.06
CA GLY A 69 -8.88 -7.20 19.32
C GLY A 69 -8.72 -7.01 17.81
N PHE A 70 -9.84 -7.00 17.09
CA PHE A 70 -9.86 -6.97 15.64
C PHE A 70 -10.50 -5.67 15.15
N SER A 71 -9.74 -4.59 15.16
CA SER A 71 -10.16 -3.29 14.70
C SER A 71 -9.35 -2.88 13.49
N GLY A 72 -10.01 -2.44 12.43
CA GLY A 72 -9.35 -2.01 11.21
C GLY A 72 -10.26 -2.15 10.00
N TRP A 73 -9.65 -2.30 8.83
CA TRP A 73 -10.37 -2.20 7.56
C TRP A 73 -9.83 -3.18 6.54
N ARG A 74 -10.72 -3.60 5.64
CA ARG A 74 -10.38 -4.35 4.43
C ARG A 74 -10.77 -3.48 3.24
N LEU A 75 -9.84 -3.25 2.35
CA LEU A 75 -10.05 -2.41 1.18
C LEU A 75 -9.86 -3.21 -0.09
N THR A 76 -10.76 -3.00 -1.05
CA THR A 76 -10.59 -3.50 -2.42
C THR A 76 -10.00 -2.36 -3.24
N LEU A 77 -8.95 -2.66 -3.99
CA LEU A 77 -8.14 -1.67 -4.69
C LEU A 77 -8.01 -1.99 -6.17
N GLU A 78 -7.86 -0.93 -6.97
CA GLU A 78 -7.50 -1.05 -8.37
C GLU A 78 -6.34 -0.11 -8.66
N LEU A 79 -5.23 -0.66 -9.16
CA LEU A 79 -4.07 0.15 -9.53
C LEU A 79 -4.43 1.10 -10.67
N LYS A 80 -4.07 2.37 -10.52
CA LYS A 80 -4.30 3.41 -11.53
C LYS A 80 -3.06 3.73 -12.31
N GLU A 81 -1.94 3.93 -11.60
CA GLU A 81 -0.66 4.22 -12.25
C GLU A 81 0.50 3.89 -11.33
N ILE A 82 1.67 3.73 -11.92
CA ILE A 82 2.93 3.58 -11.20
C ILE A 82 3.85 4.68 -11.67
N GLU A 83 4.43 5.42 -10.72
CA GLU A 83 5.46 6.42 -11.02
C GLU A 83 6.82 5.90 -10.57
N ASP A 84 7.85 6.13 -11.39
CA ASP A 84 9.22 5.73 -11.10
C ASP A 84 10.10 6.90 -10.66
N GLY A 85 9.49 8.04 -10.38
CA GLY A 85 10.14 9.26 -9.92
C GLY A 85 9.12 10.21 -9.31
N GLY A 86 9.55 11.44 -9.06
CA GLY A 86 8.69 12.51 -8.56
C GLY A 86 8.81 12.76 -7.06
N ASP A 87 8.09 13.78 -6.60
CA ASP A 87 8.23 14.29 -5.22
C ASP A 87 7.77 13.28 -4.17
N LEU A 88 6.69 12.55 -4.43
CA LEU A 88 6.19 11.57 -3.47
C LEU A 88 7.18 10.41 -3.31
N LEU A 89 7.75 9.91 -4.41
CA LEU A 89 8.76 8.86 -4.32
C LEU A 89 9.96 9.34 -3.50
N THR A 90 10.43 10.56 -3.74
CA THR A 90 11.54 11.14 -3.01
C THR A 90 11.24 11.22 -1.51
N ALA A 91 10.03 11.67 -1.15
CA ALA A 91 9.60 11.78 0.24
C ALA A 91 9.50 10.40 0.91
N ILE A 92 8.95 9.41 0.22
CA ILE A 92 8.82 8.05 0.75
C ILE A 92 10.19 7.42 0.96
N ARG A 93 11.11 7.58 0.00
CA ARG A 93 12.48 7.07 0.13
C ARG A 93 13.20 7.67 1.32
N LYS A 94 13.05 8.97 1.53
CA LYS A 94 13.64 9.65 2.68
C LYS A 94 13.08 9.11 4.00
N SER A 95 11.76 8.98 4.10
CA SER A 95 11.09 8.47 5.29
C SER A 95 11.51 7.03 5.59
N THR A 96 11.57 6.18 4.57
CA THR A 96 11.98 4.78 4.72
C THR A 96 13.44 4.69 5.19
N ARG A 97 14.31 5.54 4.62
CA ARG A 97 15.72 5.60 5.03
C ARG A 97 15.86 5.97 6.51
N GLU A 98 15.06 6.92 6.97
CA GLU A 98 15.12 7.40 8.35
C GLU A 98 14.50 6.42 9.35
N ILE A 99 13.39 5.76 8.97
CA ILE A 99 12.62 4.89 9.87
C ILE A 99 13.16 3.46 9.88
N VAL A 100 13.62 2.96 8.72
CA VAL A 100 14.07 1.56 8.58
C VAL A 100 15.59 1.50 8.44
N SER A 101 16.11 1.85 7.25
CA SER A 101 17.55 1.85 6.98
C SER A 101 17.85 2.56 5.66
N PRO A 102 19.11 2.99 5.43
CA PRO A 102 19.51 3.52 4.13
C PRO A 102 19.29 2.53 2.98
N GLU A 103 19.56 1.25 3.22
CA GLU A 103 19.39 0.20 2.21
C GLU A 103 17.90 0.03 1.84
N ALA A 104 17.03 0.00 2.84
CA ALA A 104 15.58 -0.11 2.61
C ALA A 104 15.06 1.09 1.81
N GLY A 105 15.52 2.30 2.15
CA GLY A 105 15.15 3.51 1.40
C GLY A 105 15.58 3.45 -0.06
N ALA A 106 16.79 2.94 -0.32
CA ALA A 106 17.31 2.81 -1.69
C ALA A 106 16.53 1.78 -2.51
N MET A 107 15.89 0.80 -1.87
CA MET A 107 15.10 -0.23 -2.55
C MET A 107 13.72 0.25 -2.97
N VAL A 108 13.21 1.33 -2.41
CA VAL A 108 11.92 1.90 -2.82
C VAL A 108 12.15 2.65 -4.13
N ARG A 109 11.61 2.13 -5.21
CA ARG A 109 11.87 2.65 -6.57
C ARG A 109 10.64 3.12 -7.30
N HIS A 110 9.45 2.81 -6.79
CA HIS A 110 8.18 3.09 -7.46
C HIS A 110 7.16 3.61 -6.47
N VAL A 111 6.18 4.37 -6.97
CA VAL A 111 4.97 4.70 -6.22
C VAL A 111 3.79 4.17 -6.99
N GLY A 112 2.99 3.33 -6.35
CA GLY A 112 1.72 2.86 -6.93
C GLY A 112 0.56 3.69 -6.39
N TYR A 113 -0.29 4.16 -7.30
CA TYR A 113 -1.52 4.90 -6.98
C TYR A 113 -2.70 3.99 -7.22
N PHE A 114 -3.56 3.85 -6.21
CA PHE A 114 -4.68 2.91 -6.24
C PHE A 114 -5.99 3.63 -5.97
N ARG A 115 -7.02 3.29 -6.74
CA ARG A 115 -8.37 3.68 -6.42
C ARG A 115 -8.97 2.68 -5.44
N VAL A 116 -9.61 3.18 -4.38
CA VAL A 116 -10.34 2.37 -3.42
C VAL A 116 -11.75 2.18 -3.94
N THR A 117 -12.14 0.92 -4.21
CA THR A 117 -13.44 0.61 -4.75
C THR A 117 -14.42 0.11 -3.68
N GLU A 118 -13.90 -0.37 -2.55
CA GLU A 118 -14.73 -0.86 -1.45
C GLU A 118 -13.97 -0.76 -0.14
N VAL A 119 -14.68 -0.39 0.92
CA VAL A 119 -14.15 -0.37 2.30
C VAL A 119 -15.10 -1.20 3.16
N ARG A 120 -14.54 -2.18 3.87
CA ARG A 120 -15.30 -3.02 4.79
C ARG A 120 -14.58 -3.10 6.14
N PRO A 121 -15.32 -3.34 7.25
CA PRO A 121 -14.65 -3.57 8.54
C PRO A 121 -13.75 -4.80 8.48
N LEU A 122 -12.80 -4.89 9.42
CA LEU A 122 -11.86 -6.00 9.51
C LEU A 122 -12.58 -7.34 9.71
N ILE A 123 -13.65 -7.30 10.48
CA ILE A 123 -14.51 -8.46 10.73
C ILE A 123 -15.97 -8.09 10.48
#